data_020377d1477f109188ae7e1ef6afdbee
#
_entry.id   020377d1477f109188ae7e1ef6afdbee
#
_cell.length_a   1.000
_cell.length_b   1.000
_cell.length_c   1.000
_cell.angle_alpha   90.00
_cell.angle_beta   90.00
_cell.angle_gamma   90.00
#
_symmetry.space_group_name_H-M   'P 1'
#
loop_
_entity.id
_entity.type
_entity.pdbx_description
1 polymer ?
#
loop_
_entity_poly.entity_id
_entity_poly.type
_entity_poly.pdbx_seq_one_letter_code
_entity_poly.pdbx_strand_id
1 'polypeptide(L)'
;MFQDIVEASLLFDFYGQLLSERQRQVMELYYEENLSLGEIAEEFNISRQGVYDALKTAQKSLEHYEEKLGRKRDFERRQEIVNAMEREVEEIVKLRKKLNESLRKISDFSEQAGVLSKSQIEMQKNIEQLSEIGKNMRDDLNKLIE
;
A
#
# COMPACT_ATOMS: atom_id res chain seq x y z
N MET A 1 21.20 15.08 -4.84
CA MET A 1 19.82 15.46 -4.71
C MET A 1 19.01 14.33 -5.30
N PHE A 2 18.05 13.77 -4.59
CA PHE A 2 17.21 12.70 -5.14
C PHE A 2 16.59 13.17 -6.45
N GLN A 3 16.63 12.35 -7.48
CA GLN A 3 15.99 12.63 -8.77
C GLN A 3 14.47 12.50 -8.65
N ASP A 4 14.00 11.79 -7.63
CA ASP A 4 12.59 11.58 -7.33
C ASP A 4 12.27 12.06 -5.91
N ILE A 5 11.39 13.05 -5.80
CA ILE A 5 10.91 13.62 -4.54
C ILE A 5 10.16 12.55 -3.71
N VAL A 6 9.43 11.66 -4.39
CA VAL A 6 8.68 10.58 -3.75
C VAL A 6 9.63 9.59 -3.07
N GLU A 7 10.75 9.26 -3.73
CA GLU A 7 11.77 8.37 -3.14
C GLU A 7 12.41 9.01 -1.91
N ALA A 8 12.72 10.30 -1.97
CA ALA A 8 13.29 11.04 -0.85
C ALA A 8 12.36 11.06 0.37
N SER A 9 11.07 11.38 0.13
CA SER A 9 10.05 11.40 1.16
C SER A 9 9.88 10.03 1.81
N LEU A 10 9.80 8.98 1.01
CA LEU A 10 9.63 7.62 1.51
C LEU A 10 10.83 7.16 2.37
N LEU A 11 12.06 7.45 1.96
CA LEU A 11 13.24 7.17 2.78
C LEU A 11 13.25 8.00 4.06
N PHE A 12 12.76 9.22 4.02
CA PHE A 12 12.65 10.09 5.19
C PHE A 12 11.61 9.54 6.17
N ASP A 13 10.47 9.05 5.70
CA ASP A 13 9.45 8.38 6.54
C ASP A 13 10.03 7.19 7.30
N PHE A 14 10.83 6.36 6.65
CA PHE A 14 11.41 5.18 7.28
C PHE A 14 12.58 5.47 8.21
N TYR A 15 13.40 6.46 7.87
CA TYR A 15 14.72 6.66 8.50
C TYR A 15 14.95 8.05 9.06
N GLY A 16 14.01 8.97 8.93
CA GLY A 16 14.15 10.35 9.39
C GLY A 16 14.52 10.47 10.86
N GLN A 17 14.02 9.55 11.70
CA GLN A 17 14.33 9.49 13.13
C GLN A 17 15.79 9.06 13.42
N LEU A 18 16.51 8.51 12.46
CA LEU A 18 17.92 8.13 12.58
C LEU A 18 18.86 9.26 12.15
N LEU A 19 18.34 10.32 11.55
CA LEU A 19 19.09 11.51 11.19
C LEU A 19 19.43 12.34 12.45
N SER A 20 20.49 13.14 12.36
CA SER A 20 20.71 14.18 13.38
C SER A 20 19.56 15.18 13.34
N GLU A 21 19.27 15.82 14.48
CA GLU A 21 18.18 16.78 14.62
C GLU A 21 18.20 17.85 13.52
N ARG A 22 19.39 18.40 13.24
CA ARG A 22 19.55 19.41 12.19
C ARG A 22 19.27 18.87 10.78
N GLN A 23 19.72 17.66 10.48
CA GLN A 23 19.44 17.02 9.18
C GLN A 23 17.94 16.75 9.02
N ARG A 24 17.29 16.28 10.08
CA ARG A 24 15.86 15.99 10.10
C ARG A 24 15.05 17.27 9.85
N GLN A 25 15.32 18.35 10.57
CA GLN A 25 14.64 19.63 10.41
C GLN A 25 14.80 20.21 8.99
N VAL A 26 16.00 20.16 8.42
CA VAL A 26 16.23 20.65 7.05
C VAL A 26 15.47 19.82 6.01
N MET A 27 15.38 18.48 6.21
CA MET A 27 14.61 17.58 5.34
C MET A 27 13.11 17.86 5.43
N GLU A 28 12.59 18.02 6.64
CA GLU A 28 11.19 18.35 6.94
C GLU A 28 10.76 19.65 6.24
N LEU A 29 11.49 20.73 6.48
CA LEU A 29 11.21 22.03 5.85
C LEU A 29 11.27 21.98 4.31
N TYR A 30 12.19 21.22 3.75
CA TYR A 30 12.36 21.15 2.30
C TYR A 30 11.34 20.24 1.63
N TYR A 31 11.10 19.03 2.16
CA TYR A 31 10.27 18.02 1.50
C TYR A 31 8.81 18.03 1.93
N GLU A 32 8.50 18.38 3.19
CA GLU A 32 7.13 18.42 3.69
C GLU A 32 6.53 19.83 3.61
N GLU A 33 7.29 20.85 4.00
CA GLU A 33 6.80 22.23 3.99
C GLU A 33 7.08 22.97 2.67
N ASN A 34 7.81 22.34 1.73
CA ASN A 34 8.15 22.91 0.41
C ASN A 34 8.90 24.25 0.47
N LEU A 35 9.68 24.51 1.52
CA LEU A 35 10.47 25.72 1.62
C LEU A 35 11.66 25.69 0.65
N SER A 36 11.98 26.86 0.08
CA SER A 36 13.17 27.02 -0.76
C SER A 36 14.45 26.96 0.09
N LEU A 37 15.59 26.65 -0.54
CA LEU A 37 16.88 26.69 0.12
C LEU A 37 17.20 28.07 0.72
N GLY A 38 16.63 29.16 0.16
CA GLY A 38 16.79 30.51 0.68
C GLY A 38 16.04 30.71 1.99
N GLU A 39 14.77 30.34 2.03
CA GLU A 39 13.92 30.43 3.23
C GLU A 39 14.48 29.60 4.38
N ILE A 40 14.91 28.37 4.10
CA ILE A 40 15.56 27.51 5.09
C ILE A 40 16.88 28.13 5.58
N ALA A 41 17.65 28.75 4.70
CA ALA A 41 18.90 29.41 5.05
C ALA A 41 18.69 30.61 5.99
N GLU A 42 17.62 31.39 5.76
CA GLU A 42 17.22 32.49 6.63
C GLU A 42 16.77 31.97 8.00
N GLU A 43 15.93 30.94 8.04
CA GLU A 43 15.43 30.35 9.28
C GLU A 43 16.56 29.81 10.18
N PHE A 44 17.51 29.11 9.60
CA PHE A 44 18.66 28.58 10.34
C PHE A 44 19.85 29.56 10.47
N ASN A 45 19.76 30.74 9.90
CA ASN A 45 20.84 31.72 9.85
C ASN A 45 22.16 31.15 9.32
N ILE A 46 22.07 30.45 8.17
CA ILE A 46 23.23 29.85 7.46
C ILE A 46 23.18 30.21 5.96
N SER A 47 24.21 29.85 5.22
CA SER A 47 24.20 30.05 3.76
C SER A 47 23.32 29.06 3.03
N ARG A 48 22.77 29.44 1.86
CA ARG A 48 22.07 28.51 0.95
C ARG A 48 22.91 27.27 0.62
N GLN A 49 24.22 27.46 0.47
CA GLN A 49 25.14 26.34 0.25
C GLN A 49 25.17 25.41 1.46
N GLY A 50 25.14 25.96 2.70
CA GLY A 50 25.08 25.18 3.93
C GLY A 50 23.81 24.34 4.02
N VAL A 51 22.65 24.87 3.59
CA VAL A 51 21.40 24.11 3.49
C VAL A 51 21.51 22.98 2.47
N TYR A 52 22.03 23.29 1.28
CA TYR A 52 22.27 22.30 0.23
C TYR A 52 23.17 21.15 0.70
N ASP A 53 24.27 21.48 1.36
CA ASP A 53 25.22 20.47 1.88
C ASP A 53 24.58 19.63 3.01
N ALA A 54 23.77 20.24 3.86
CA ALA A 54 23.01 19.54 4.89
C ALA A 54 22.00 18.55 4.26
N LEU A 55 21.20 18.97 3.28
CA LEU A 55 20.29 18.10 2.52
C LEU A 55 21.03 16.95 1.87
N LYS A 56 22.12 17.24 1.15
CA LYS A 56 22.92 16.24 0.47
C LYS A 56 23.50 15.20 1.45
N THR A 57 23.92 15.65 2.62
CA THR A 57 24.44 14.75 3.67
C THR A 57 23.34 13.91 4.28
N ALA A 58 22.17 14.50 4.55
CA ALA A 58 21.00 13.78 5.05
C ALA A 58 20.55 12.69 4.04
N GLN A 59 20.47 13.03 2.75
CA GLN A 59 20.13 12.06 1.69
C GLN A 59 21.09 10.86 1.68
N LYS A 60 22.40 11.11 1.72
CA LYS A 60 23.38 10.03 1.78
C LYS A 60 23.23 9.15 3.02
N SER A 61 22.85 9.74 4.15
CA SER A 61 22.59 8.98 5.37
C SER A 61 21.37 8.07 5.21
N LEU A 62 20.29 8.59 4.62
CA LEU A 62 19.06 7.81 4.35
C LEU A 62 19.35 6.65 3.38
N GLU A 63 20.07 6.91 2.28
CA GLU A 63 20.49 5.89 1.32
C GLU A 63 21.33 4.79 2.00
N HIS A 64 22.27 5.19 2.87
CA HIS A 64 23.07 4.25 3.64
C HIS A 64 22.22 3.41 4.61
N TYR A 65 21.23 4.00 5.27
CA TYR A 65 20.33 3.25 6.14
C TYR A 65 19.50 2.25 5.34
N GLU A 66 19.00 2.64 4.17
CA GLU A 66 18.27 1.71 3.28
C GLU A 66 19.17 0.58 2.79
N GLU A 67 20.41 0.88 2.40
CA GLU A 67 21.38 -0.15 2.00
C GLU A 67 21.59 -1.20 3.10
N LYS A 68 21.64 -0.77 4.36
CA LYS A 68 21.89 -1.65 5.51
C LYS A 68 20.65 -2.32 6.06
N LEU A 69 19.52 -1.64 6.09
CA LEU A 69 18.33 -2.07 6.80
C LEU A 69 17.21 -2.57 5.86
N GLY A 70 17.14 -2.06 4.63
CA GLY A 70 16.22 -2.52 3.59
C GLY A 70 14.74 -2.37 3.89
N ARG A 71 14.34 -1.45 4.79
CA ARG A 71 12.94 -1.30 5.23
C ARG A 71 12.01 -0.83 4.11
N LYS A 72 12.47 0.12 3.27
CA LYS A 72 11.74 0.59 2.09
C LYS A 72 11.52 -0.57 1.12
N ARG A 73 12.58 -1.31 0.79
CA ARG A 73 12.51 -2.48 -0.10
C ARG A 73 11.57 -3.56 0.42
N ASP A 74 11.60 -3.85 1.72
CA ASP A 74 10.71 -4.81 2.34
C ASP A 74 9.25 -4.32 2.34
N PHE A 75 9.02 -3.02 2.52
CA PHE A 75 7.70 -2.41 2.39
C PHE A 75 7.17 -2.51 0.96
N GLU A 76 7.95 -2.11 -0.05
CA GLU A 76 7.58 -2.21 -1.47
C GLU A 76 7.23 -3.65 -1.86
N ARG A 77 8.05 -4.60 -1.43
CA ARG A 77 7.77 -6.03 -1.67
C ARG A 77 6.45 -6.50 -1.05
N ARG A 78 6.16 -6.06 0.19
CA ARG A 78 4.87 -6.36 0.82
C ARG A 78 3.72 -5.72 0.08
N GLN A 79 3.85 -4.47 -0.37
CA GLN A 79 2.83 -3.80 -1.17
C GLN A 79 2.55 -4.52 -2.48
N GLU A 80 3.57 -5.01 -3.18
CA GLU A 80 3.38 -5.81 -4.39
C GLU A 80 2.58 -7.08 -4.13
N ILE A 81 2.87 -7.78 -3.03
CA ILE A 81 2.13 -8.98 -2.61
C ILE A 81 0.67 -8.64 -2.30
N VAL A 82 0.44 -7.59 -1.50
CA VAL A 82 -0.92 -7.12 -1.16
C VAL A 82 -1.71 -6.77 -2.42
N ASN A 83 -1.14 -5.99 -3.32
CA ASN A 83 -1.78 -5.61 -4.57
C ASN A 83 -2.09 -6.84 -5.47
N ALA A 84 -1.23 -7.86 -5.45
CA ALA A 84 -1.49 -9.11 -6.18
C ALA A 84 -2.67 -9.87 -5.55
N MET A 85 -2.69 -10.00 -4.23
CA MET A 85 -3.79 -10.66 -3.50
C MET A 85 -5.12 -9.93 -3.68
N GLU A 86 -5.13 -8.60 -3.68
CA GLU A 86 -6.35 -7.82 -3.95
C GLU A 86 -6.93 -8.13 -5.33
N ARG A 87 -6.08 -8.21 -6.35
CA ARG A 87 -6.53 -8.58 -7.72
C ARG A 87 -7.14 -9.98 -7.75
N GLU A 88 -6.52 -10.95 -7.08
CA GLU A 88 -7.05 -12.31 -7.00
C GLU A 88 -8.41 -12.36 -6.28
N VAL A 89 -8.54 -11.63 -5.17
CA VAL A 89 -9.82 -11.50 -4.42
C VAL A 89 -10.90 -10.89 -5.30
N GLU A 90 -10.59 -9.85 -6.10
CA GLU A 90 -11.54 -9.26 -7.03
C GLU A 90 -12.00 -10.26 -8.10
N GLU A 91 -11.10 -11.07 -8.62
CA GLU A 91 -11.45 -12.11 -9.59
C GLU A 91 -12.38 -13.18 -8.97
N ILE A 92 -12.09 -13.62 -7.75
CA ILE A 92 -12.95 -14.55 -7.01
C ILE A 92 -14.35 -13.94 -6.84
N VAL A 93 -14.45 -12.69 -6.46
CA VAL A 93 -15.74 -11.98 -6.31
C VAL A 93 -16.51 -11.92 -7.64
N LYS A 94 -15.81 -11.64 -8.75
CA LYS A 94 -16.42 -11.63 -10.10
C LYS A 94 -16.92 -13.01 -10.51
N LEU A 95 -16.11 -14.04 -10.29
CA LEU A 95 -16.48 -15.44 -10.60
C LEU A 95 -17.68 -15.90 -9.76
N ARG A 96 -17.69 -15.58 -8.47
CA ARG A 96 -18.82 -15.86 -7.59
C ARG A 96 -20.13 -15.21 -8.10
N LYS A 97 -20.06 -13.93 -8.56
CA LYS A 97 -21.24 -13.26 -9.11
C LYS A 97 -21.78 -13.98 -10.34
N LYS A 98 -20.89 -14.37 -11.28
CA LYS A 98 -21.25 -15.15 -12.46
C LYS A 98 -21.86 -16.51 -12.10
N LEU A 99 -21.30 -17.18 -11.10
CA LEU A 99 -21.79 -18.47 -10.64
C LEU A 99 -23.18 -18.36 -10.00
N ASN A 100 -23.42 -17.32 -9.19
CA ASN A 100 -24.73 -17.03 -8.63
C ASN A 100 -25.78 -16.75 -9.73
N GLU A 101 -25.43 -15.97 -10.74
CA GLU A 101 -26.32 -15.71 -11.87
C GLU A 101 -26.66 -17.01 -12.63
N SER A 102 -25.68 -17.87 -12.83
CA SER A 102 -25.90 -19.17 -13.48
C SER A 102 -26.78 -20.09 -12.64
N LEU A 103 -26.58 -20.12 -11.32
CA LEU A 103 -27.42 -20.91 -10.39
C LEU A 103 -28.87 -20.40 -10.37
N ARG A 104 -29.08 -19.08 -10.40
CA ARG A 104 -30.45 -18.54 -10.49
C ARG A 104 -31.15 -19.02 -11.75
N LYS A 105 -30.47 -18.97 -12.91
CA LYS A 105 -31.04 -19.49 -14.18
C LYS A 105 -31.37 -20.97 -14.09
N ILE A 106 -30.52 -21.79 -13.45
CA ILE A 106 -30.79 -23.23 -13.25
C ILE A 106 -31.96 -23.43 -12.27
N SER A 107 -32.04 -22.63 -11.20
CA SER A 107 -33.14 -22.68 -10.25
C SER A 107 -34.49 -22.36 -10.91
N ASP A 108 -34.53 -21.27 -11.70
CA ASP A 108 -35.73 -20.86 -12.44
C ASP A 108 -36.17 -21.96 -13.43
N PHE A 109 -35.23 -22.59 -14.13
CA PHE A 109 -35.49 -23.69 -15.03
C PHE A 109 -35.98 -24.95 -14.29
N SER A 110 -35.40 -25.26 -13.12
CA SER A 110 -35.78 -26.39 -12.26
C SER A 110 -37.16 -26.20 -11.62
N GLU A 111 -37.52 -24.99 -11.24
CA GLU A 111 -38.86 -24.67 -10.71
C GLU A 111 -39.95 -24.89 -11.78
N GLN A 112 -39.66 -24.46 -13.03
CA GLN A 112 -40.52 -24.73 -14.18
C GLN A 112 -40.64 -26.23 -14.51
N ALA A 113 -39.57 -27.00 -14.26
CA ALA A 113 -39.53 -28.46 -14.52
C ALA A 113 -39.96 -29.32 -13.34
N GLY A 114 -40.23 -28.73 -12.16
CA GLY A 114 -40.67 -29.46 -10.95
C GLY A 114 -39.58 -30.30 -10.26
N VAL A 115 -38.29 -30.00 -10.53
CA VAL A 115 -37.17 -30.78 -10.01
C VAL A 115 -36.17 -29.90 -9.26
N LEU A 116 -36.32 -29.79 -7.94
CA LEU A 116 -35.27 -29.21 -7.07
C LEU A 116 -34.30 -30.32 -6.63
N SER A 117 -33.05 -30.29 -7.10
CA SER A 117 -32.05 -31.24 -6.64
C SER A 117 -31.33 -30.77 -5.36
N LYS A 118 -31.01 -31.70 -4.43
CA LYS A 118 -30.24 -31.42 -3.20
C LYS A 118 -28.88 -30.77 -3.47
N SER A 119 -28.27 -31.05 -4.63
CA SER A 119 -27.02 -30.47 -5.10
C SER A 119 -27.05 -28.94 -5.28
N GLN A 120 -28.21 -28.36 -5.64
CA GLN A 120 -28.35 -26.91 -5.81
C GLN A 120 -28.32 -26.17 -4.47
N ILE A 121 -28.92 -26.76 -3.44
CA ILE A 121 -28.91 -26.21 -2.08
C ILE A 121 -27.50 -26.23 -1.50
N GLU A 122 -26.77 -27.32 -1.71
CA GLU A 122 -25.39 -27.46 -1.27
C GLU A 122 -24.43 -26.50 -1.97
N MET A 123 -24.62 -26.29 -3.27
CA MET A 123 -23.84 -25.34 -4.07
C MET A 123 -24.10 -23.89 -3.64
N GLN A 124 -25.33 -23.54 -3.33
CA GLN A 124 -25.71 -22.23 -2.78
C GLN A 124 -24.99 -21.96 -1.45
N LYS A 125 -24.96 -22.94 -0.54
CA LYS A 125 -24.26 -22.84 0.74
C LYS A 125 -22.76 -22.66 0.58
N ASN A 126 -22.13 -23.37 -0.37
CA ASN A 126 -20.72 -23.22 -0.66
C ASN A 126 -20.36 -21.83 -1.21
N ILE A 127 -21.24 -21.24 -2.02
CA ILE A 127 -21.06 -19.86 -2.55
C ILE A 127 -21.15 -18.82 -1.43
N GLU A 128 -22.06 -19.00 -0.48
CA GLU A 128 -22.16 -18.12 0.69
C GLU A 128 -20.89 -18.18 1.55
N GLN A 129 -20.34 -19.38 1.77
CA GLN A 129 -19.06 -19.56 2.47
C GLN A 129 -17.89 -18.89 1.75
N LEU A 130 -17.79 -19.03 0.43
CA LEU A 130 -16.77 -18.34 -0.37
C LEU A 130 -16.90 -16.82 -0.27
N SER A 131 -18.13 -16.33 -0.16
CA SER A 131 -18.38 -14.89 0.06
C SER A 131 -17.82 -14.38 1.37
N GLU A 132 -18.01 -15.16 2.42
CA GLU A 132 -17.53 -14.81 3.76
C GLU A 132 -16.01 -14.87 3.86
N ILE A 133 -15.40 -15.90 3.25
CA ILE A 133 -13.94 -16.01 3.14
C ILE A 133 -13.36 -14.81 2.39
N GLY A 134 -13.91 -14.42 1.25
CA GLY A 134 -13.44 -13.28 0.49
C GLY A 134 -13.58 -11.95 1.24
N LYS A 135 -14.60 -11.80 2.08
CA LYS A 135 -14.77 -10.64 2.96
C LYS A 135 -13.70 -10.62 4.06
N ASN A 136 -13.50 -11.74 4.73
CA ASN A 136 -12.50 -11.86 5.80
C ASN A 136 -11.09 -11.63 5.28
N MET A 137 -10.74 -12.16 4.10
CA MET A 137 -9.44 -11.91 3.46
C MET A 137 -9.22 -10.43 3.17
N ARG A 138 -10.23 -9.71 2.70
CA ARG A 138 -10.14 -8.26 2.46
C ARG A 138 -9.93 -7.49 3.76
N ASP A 139 -10.66 -7.84 4.82
CA ASP A 139 -10.54 -7.20 6.13
C ASP A 139 -9.16 -7.46 6.76
N ASP A 140 -8.59 -8.65 6.55
CA ASP A 140 -7.25 -9.00 7.04
C ASP A 140 -6.14 -8.30 6.22
N LEU A 141 -6.33 -8.15 4.91
CA LEU A 141 -5.43 -7.35 4.06
C LEU A 141 -5.40 -5.88 4.50
N ASN A 142 -6.55 -5.29 4.79
CA ASN A 142 -6.62 -3.90 5.27
C ASN A 142 -5.86 -3.71 6.59
N LYS A 143 -5.93 -4.67 7.52
CA LYS A 143 -5.16 -4.63 8.79
C LYS A 143 -3.64 -4.77 8.60
N LEU A 144 -3.19 -5.34 7.48
CA LEU A 144 -1.75 -5.48 7.17
C LEU A 144 -1.15 -4.22 6.54
N ILE A 145 -2.01 -3.29 6.08
CA ILE A 145 -1.63 -2.02 5.43
C ILE A 145 -1.60 -0.87 6.45
N GLU A 146 -2.40 -0.96 7.53
CA GLU A 146 -2.34 -0.05 8.70
C GLU A 146 -1.11 -0.34 9.57
#